data_84cac7f851f11dd8144b869a044a7b54
#
_entry.id   84cac7f851f11dd8144b869a044a7b54
#
_cell.length_a   1.000
_cell.length_b   1.000
_cell.length_c   1.000
_cell.angle_alpha   90.00
_cell.angle_beta   90.00
_cell.angle_gamma   90.00
#
_symmetry.space_group_name_H-M   'P 1'
#
loop_
_entity.id
_entity.type
_entity.pdbx_description
1 polymer ?
#
loop_
_entity_poly.entity_id
_entity_poly.type
_entity_poly.pdbx_seq_one_letter_code
_entity_poly.pdbx_strand_id
1 'polypeptide(L)'
;TERKNKMKGIKTTAEIANATAIDLGPLAELKDYVLELGPGVKIPGKVFGGSAVKAGGADFSYQVFAPGTEGGFYHVHKDHEELYFFLSGTGEYQVDGVNIPVKEGSVVRVAPAGKRAVRNTGDLPLVMLCVQYKAAKPGSVNPSNGSILNEPVKW
;
A
#
# COMPACT_ATOMS: atom_id res chain seq x y z
N THR A 1 21.75 21.16 -19.44
CA THR A 1 21.86 19.67 -19.29
C THR A 1 20.57 19.18 -18.63
N GLU A 2 19.60 18.71 -19.41
CA GLU A 2 18.34 18.16 -18.91
C GLU A 2 18.67 16.90 -18.09
N ARG A 3 18.43 16.97 -16.78
CA ARG A 3 18.34 15.77 -15.94
C ARG A 3 17.05 15.04 -16.36
N LYS A 4 17.16 14.02 -17.20
CA LYS A 4 16.09 13.04 -17.39
C LYS A 4 15.83 12.45 -16.01
N ASN A 5 14.68 12.78 -15.40
CA ASN A 5 14.19 12.11 -14.21
C ASN A 5 14.02 10.64 -14.55
N LYS A 6 15.00 9.83 -14.14
CA LYS A 6 14.90 8.38 -14.22
C LYS A 6 13.84 7.98 -13.19
N MET A 7 12.64 7.61 -13.64
CA MET A 7 11.61 7.09 -12.74
C MET A 7 12.21 5.96 -11.91
N LYS A 8 12.02 6.03 -10.60
CA LYS A 8 12.46 5.00 -9.67
C LYS A 8 11.78 3.67 -10.01
N GLY A 9 12.53 2.59 -10.08
CA GLY A 9 12.03 1.25 -10.34
C GLY A 9 12.17 0.34 -9.12
N ILE A 10 11.31 -0.67 -9.03
CA ILE A 10 11.40 -1.74 -8.03
C ILE A 10 12.61 -2.62 -8.37
N LYS A 11 13.42 -2.97 -7.36
CA LYS A 11 14.56 -3.88 -7.50
C LYS A 11 14.21 -5.24 -6.92
N THR A 12 14.32 -6.30 -7.71
CA THR A 12 14.28 -7.67 -7.18
C THR A 12 15.63 -7.98 -6.53
N THR A 13 15.62 -8.37 -5.26
CA THR A 13 16.83 -8.67 -4.47
C THR A 13 17.07 -10.15 -4.31
N ALA A 14 16.02 -10.97 -4.38
CA ALA A 14 16.12 -12.42 -4.38
C ALA A 14 14.93 -13.06 -5.11
N GLU A 15 15.17 -14.15 -5.79
CA GLU A 15 14.13 -14.98 -6.39
C GLU A 15 14.57 -16.45 -6.31
N ILE A 16 13.83 -17.23 -5.53
CA ILE A 16 14.01 -18.67 -5.34
C ILE A 16 12.67 -19.38 -5.47
N ALA A 17 12.65 -20.69 -5.45
CA ALA A 17 11.44 -21.48 -5.71
C ALA A 17 10.23 -21.08 -4.87
N ASN A 18 10.41 -20.75 -3.59
CA ASN A 18 9.32 -20.47 -2.65
C ASN A 18 9.33 -19.04 -2.09
N ALA A 19 10.17 -18.15 -2.65
CA ALA A 19 10.22 -16.76 -2.20
C ALA A 19 10.69 -15.80 -3.29
N THR A 20 10.15 -14.60 -3.26
CA THR A 20 10.63 -13.44 -4.02
C THR A 20 10.79 -12.26 -3.07
N ALA A 21 11.93 -11.60 -3.13
CA ALA A 21 12.17 -10.38 -2.36
C ALA A 21 12.43 -9.19 -3.29
N ILE A 22 11.87 -8.05 -2.91
CA ILE A 22 12.04 -6.78 -3.62
C ILE A 22 12.49 -5.69 -2.67
N ASP A 23 13.11 -4.68 -3.21
CA ASP A 23 13.49 -3.46 -2.52
C ASP A 23 12.87 -2.26 -3.24
N LEU A 24 12.07 -1.49 -2.51
CA LEU A 24 11.46 -0.23 -2.95
C LEU A 24 12.34 0.98 -2.60
N GLY A 25 13.41 0.75 -1.85
CA GLY A 25 14.23 1.80 -1.26
C GLY A 25 13.62 2.45 -0.01
N PRO A 26 14.27 3.48 0.53
CA PRO A 26 13.80 4.18 1.72
C PRO A 26 12.39 4.77 1.54
N LEU A 27 11.57 4.78 2.59
CA LEU A 27 10.23 5.37 2.56
C LEU A 27 10.25 6.85 2.16
N ALA A 28 11.31 7.59 2.49
CA ALA A 28 11.49 8.98 2.09
C ALA A 28 11.59 9.19 0.56
N GLU A 29 11.92 8.14 -0.17
CA GLU A 29 12.04 8.15 -1.64
C GLU A 29 10.78 7.65 -2.36
N LEU A 30 9.71 7.27 -1.65
CA LEU A 30 8.44 6.87 -2.26
C LEU A 30 7.86 7.96 -3.15
N LYS A 31 8.12 9.23 -2.86
CA LYS A 31 7.73 10.40 -3.67
C LYS A 31 8.28 10.34 -5.11
N ASP A 32 9.34 9.59 -5.36
CA ASP A 32 10.00 9.46 -6.66
C ASP A 32 9.35 8.39 -7.55
N TYR A 33 8.40 7.62 -7.02
CA TYR A 33 7.56 6.73 -7.82
C TYR A 33 6.40 7.49 -8.45
N VAL A 34 6.02 7.08 -9.65
CA VAL A 34 4.82 7.58 -10.33
C VAL A 34 4.06 6.39 -10.89
N LEU A 35 2.82 6.22 -10.43
CA LEU A 35 1.90 5.23 -10.98
C LEU A 35 1.18 5.83 -12.20
N GLU A 36 1.22 5.15 -13.33
CA GLU A 36 0.46 5.50 -14.52
C GLU A 36 -0.76 4.57 -14.65
N LEU A 37 -1.95 5.15 -14.65
CA LEU A 37 -3.25 4.46 -14.80
C LEU A 37 -3.85 4.70 -16.20
N GLY A 38 -3.05 4.51 -17.25
CA GLY A 38 -3.45 4.78 -18.64
C GLY A 38 -3.04 6.17 -19.12
N PRO A 39 -3.40 6.57 -20.36
CA PRO A 39 -2.92 7.81 -20.96
C PRO A 39 -3.33 9.05 -20.15
N GLY A 40 -2.33 9.79 -19.67
CA GLY A 40 -2.54 11.07 -18.98
C GLY A 40 -2.95 11.00 -17.52
N VAL A 41 -3.14 9.80 -16.93
CA VAL A 41 -3.45 9.66 -15.50
C VAL A 41 -2.21 9.20 -14.75
N LYS A 42 -1.60 10.11 -14.00
CA LYS A 42 -0.39 9.87 -13.20
C LYS A 42 -0.66 10.16 -11.73
N ILE A 43 -0.29 9.21 -10.85
CA ILE A 43 -0.38 9.37 -9.41
C ILE A 43 1.06 9.39 -8.85
N PRO A 44 1.58 10.57 -8.49
CA PRO A 44 2.90 10.66 -7.88
C PRO A 44 2.91 10.03 -6.49
N GLY A 45 4.05 9.49 -6.11
CA GLY A 45 4.25 8.92 -4.78
C GLY A 45 3.53 7.60 -4.53
N LYS A 46 3.13 6.87 -5.58
CA LYS A 46 2.45 5.58 -5.46
C LYS A 46 3.14 4.48 -6.26
N VAL A 47 3.27 3.30 -5.65
CA VAL A 47 3.85 2.11 -6.26
C VAL A 47 3.13 0.85 -5.80
N PHE A 48 2.75 -0.02 -6.73
CA PHE A 48 2.27 -1.37 -6.47
C PHE A 48 3.43 -2.37 -6.48
N GLY A 49 3.39 -3.34 -5.56
CA GLY A 49 4.45 -4.34 -5.41
C GLY A 49 4.02 -5.79 -5.59
N GLY A 50 2.71 -6.08 -5.62
CA GLY A 50 2.20 -7.44 -5.66
C GLY A 50 2.72 -8.26 -6.83
N SER A 51 2.69 -7.73 -8.04
CA SER A 51 3.24 -8.40 -9.23
C SER A 51 4.74 -8.61 -9.13
N ALA A 52 5.47 -7.65 -8.58
CA ALA A 52 6.94 -7.74 -8.45
C ALA A 52 7.36 -8.85 -7.48
N VAL A 53 6.60 -9.08 -6.41
CA VAL A 53 6.83 -10.20 -5.47
C VAL A 53 6.12 -11.49 -5.89
N LYS A 54 5.41 -11.48 -7.03
CA LYS A 54 4.64 -12.64 -7.53
C LYS A 54 3.56 -13.10 -6.53
N ALA A 55 2.94 -12.16 -5.82
CA ALA A 55 1.86 -12.47 -4.89
C ALA A 55 0.60 -12.93 -5.65
N GLY A 56 -0.01 -14.03 -5.21
CA GLY A 56 -1.21 -14.59 -5.84
C GLY A 56 -2.51 -14.34 -5.07
N GLY A 57 -2.42 -14.12 -3.75
CA GLY A 57 -3.60 -13.99 -2.87
C GLY A 57 -3.94 -12.55 -2.48
N ALA A 58 -3.03 -11.62 -2.68
CA ALA A 58 -3.20 -10.21 -2.37
C ALA A 58 -2.32 -9.34 -3.28
N ASP A 59 -2.69 -8.08 -3.42
CA ASP A 59 -1.82 -7.04 -3.95
C ASP A 59 -1.57 -5.99 -2.88
N PHE A 60 -0.53 -5.20 -3.01
CA PHE A 60 -0.24 -4.12 -2.10
C PHE A 60 0.35 -2.91 -2.82
N SER A 61 0.15 -1.74 -2.22
CA SER A 61 0.78 -0.50 -2.69
C SER A 61 1.29 0.33 -1.53
N TYR A 62 2.42 0.99 -1.74
CA TYR A 62 2.84 2.11 -0.91
C TYR A 62 2.44 3.41 -1.56
N GLN A 63 2.03 4.38 -0.74
CA GLN A 63 1.72 5.73 -1.19
C GLN A 63 2.15 6.76 -0.16
N VAL A 64 2.70 7.87 -0.64
CA VAL A 64 3.05 9.03 0.16
C VAL A 64 2.27 10.24 -0.32
N PHE A 65 1.76 11.01 0.63
CA PHE A 65 1.10 12.30 0.40
C PHE A 65 1.94 13.41 1.02
N ALA A 66 2.31 14.39 0.22
CA ALA A 66 2.95 15.60 0.74
C ALA A 66 2.00 16.34 1.69
N PRO A 67 2.52 17.15 2.65
CA PRO A 67 1.70 17.96 3.53
C PRO A 67 0.63 18.76 2.79
N GLY A 68 -0.62 18.72 3.28
CA GLY A 68 -1.73 19.46 2.71
C GLY A 68 -2.29 18.91 1.40
N THR A 69 -1.85 17.74 0.94
CA THR A 69 -2.37 17.11 -0.28
C THR A 69 -3.39 16.01 0.01
N GLU A 70 -4.20 15.69 -1.00
CA GLU A 70 -5.27 14.68 -0.92
C GLU A 70 -5.27 13.78 -2.15
N GLY A 71 -5.98 12.64 -2.07
CA GLY A 71 -6.08 11.67 -3.16
C GLY A 71 -6.85 12.16 -4.39
N GLY A 72 -7.69 13.17 -4.24
CA GLY A 72 -8.37 13.86 -5.32
C GLY A 72 -9.60 13.17 -5.92
N PHE A 73 -9.91 11.94 -5.54
CA PHE A 73 -11.09 11.21 -6.00
C PHE A 73 -11.57 10.15 -4.99
N TYR A 74 -12.84 9.81 -5.06
CA TYR A 74 -13.40 8.64 -4.39
C TYR A 74 -13.27 7.40 -5.26
N HIS A 75 -13.08 6.24 -4.63
CA HIS A 75 -13.20 4.97 -5.32
C HIS A 75 -13.88 3.90 -4.46
N VAL A 76 -14.35 2.85 -5.10
CA VAL A 76 -14.92 1.63 -4.52
C VAL A 76 -14.33 0.43 -5.25
N HIS A 77 -14.46 -0.74 -4.67
CA HIS A 77 -14.12 -2.00 -5.34
C HIS A 77 -15.36 -2.87 -5.53
N LYS A 78 -15.32 -3.76 -6.49
CA LYS A 78 -16.38 -4.72 -6.74
C LYS A 78 -16.41 -5.82 -5.66
N ASP A 79 -15.25 -6.41 -5.38
CA ASP A 79 -15.10 -7.57 -4.51
C ASP A 79 -13.84 -7.57 -3.63
N HIS A 80 -12.99 -6.53 -3.76
CA HIS A 80 -11.81 -6.40 -2.93
C HIS A 80 -12.09 -5.61 -1.65
N GLU A 81 -11.66 -6.17 -0.53
CA GLU A 81 -11.47 -5.49 0.74
C GLU A 81 -10.05 -4.94 0.82
N GLU A 82 -9.85 -3.83 1.50
CA GLU A 82 -8.55 -3.22 1.67
C GLU A 82 -8.25 -2.96 3.13
N LEU A 83 -6.98 -3.17 3.50
CA LEU A 83 -6.39 -2.74 4.77
C LEU A 83 -5.38 -1.62 4.50
N TYR A 84 -5.55 -0.50 5.17
CA TYR A 84 -4.65 0.64 5.11
C TYR A 84 -3.88 0.77 6.41
N PHE A 85 -2.56 0.68 6.32
CA PHE A 85 -1.63 0.83 7.43
C PHE A 85 -0.94 2.18 7.29
N PHE A 86 -1.04 3.03 8.31
CA PHE A 86 -0.37 4.33 8.31
C PHE A 86 0.97 4.20 9.01
N LEU A 87 2.05 4.45 8.27
CA LEU A 87 3.42 4.19 8.69
C LEU A 87 4.11 5.43 9.26
N SER A 88 3.68 6.63 8.85
CA SER A 88 4.17 7.91 9.38
C SER A 88 3.23 9.05 8.99
N GLY A 89 3.36 10.18 9.67
CA GLY A 89 2.54 11.35 9.42
C GLY A 89 1.18 11.30 10.11
N THR A 90 0.35 12.31 9.82
CA THR A 90 -1.02 12.43 10.32
C THR A 90 -1.95 12.86 9.19
N GLY A 91 -3.19 12.40 9.23
CA GLY A 91 -4.16 12.73 8.19
C GLY A 91 -5.57 12.33 8.56
N GLU A 92 -6.42 12.31 7.57
CA GLU A 92 -7.78 11.80 7.66
C GLU A 92 -8.04 10.80 6.55
N TYR A 93 -8.67 9.71 6.90
CA TYR A 93 -9.23 8.73 5.99
C TYR A 93 -10.74 8.83 6.02
N GLN A 94 -11.37 8.99 4.88
CA GLN A 94 -12.82 9.12 4.80
C GLN A 94 -13.45 7.86 4.20
N VAL A 95 -14.48 7.34 4.85
CA VAL A 95 -15.31 6.25 4.33
C VAL A 95 -16.77 6.64 4.44
N ASP A 96 -17.50 6.60 3.34
CA ASP A 96 -18.94 6.91 3.25
C ASP A 96 -19.30 8.25 3.91
N GLY A 97 -18.45 9.26 3.74
CA GLY A 97 -18.62 10.60 4.30
C GLY A 97 -18.19 10.77 5.76
N VAL A 98 -17.72 9.70 6.42
CA VAL A 98 -17.22 9.76 7.80
C VAL A 98 -15.70 9.93 7.79
N ASN A 99 -15.20 11.01 8.39
CA ASN A 99 -13.78 11.28 8.54
C ASN A 99 -13.21 10.54 9.76
N ILE A 100 -12.16 9.79 9.53
CA ILE A 100 -11.45 8.99 10.53
C ILE A 100 -10.04 9.59 10.66
N PRO A 101 -9.68 10.20 11.81
CA PRO A 101 -8.31 10.65 12.03
C PRO A 101 -7.34 9.47 12.01
N VAL A 102 -6.22 9.63 11.31
CA VAL A 102 -5.19 8.60 11.20
C VAL A 102 -3.80 9.16 11.49
N LYS A 103 -2.93 8.30 12.00
CA LYS A 103 -1.53 8.61 12.33
C LYS A 103 -0.69 7.33 12.26
N GLU A 104 0.59 7.44 12.53
CA GLU A 104 1.45 6.25 12.69
C GLU A 104 0.81 5.20 13.61
N GLY A 105 0.74 3.96 13.14
CA GLY A 105 0.11 2.84 13.84
C GLY A 105 -1.40 2.70 13.63
N SER A 106 -2.08 3.65 12.98
CA SER A 106 -3.49 3.48 12.62
C SER A 106 -3.65 2.42 11.54
N VAL A 107 -4.72 1.63 11.64
CA VAL A 107 -5.13 0.66 10.61
C VAL A 107 -6.60 0.86 10.30
N VAL A 108 -6.94 1.00 9.04
CA VAL A 108 -8.33 1.14 8.56
C VAL A 108 -8.65 0.00 7.61
N ARG A 109 -9.71 -0.77 7.92
CA ARG A 109 -10.30 -1.74 7.00
C ARG A 109 -11.45 -1.09 6.24
N VAL A 110 -11.50 -1.28 4.94
CA VAL A 110 -12.60 -0.81 4.09
C VAL A 110 -13.19 -1.97 3.31
N ALA A 111 -14.49 -2.20 3.48
CA ALA A 111 -15.25 -3.16 2.68
C ALA A 111 -15.31 -2.72 1.21
N PRO A 112 -15.57 -3.64 0.24
CA PRO A 112 -15.56 -3.31 -1.19
C PRO A 112 -16.41 -2.09 -1.55
N ALA A 113 -17.64 -2.02 -1.06
CA ALA A 113 -18.58 -0.94 -1.38
C ALA A 113 -18.31 0.39 -0.67
N GLY A 114 -17.39 0.42 0.32
CA GLY A 114 -17.06 1.65 1.05
C GLY A 114 -16.45 2.69 0.12
N LYS A 115 -17.11 3.82 -0.05
CA LYS A 115 -16.62 4.95 -0.83
C LYS A 115 -15.55 5.68 -0.03
N ARG A 116 -14.32 5.71 -0.52
CA ARG A 116 -13.14 6.10 0.26
C ARG A 116 -12.29 7.18 -0.37
N ALA A 117 -11.66 7.98 0.49
CA ALA A 117 -10.66 8.99 0.16
C ALA A 117 -9.69 9.20 1.33
N VAL A 118 -8.57 9.84 1.06
CA VAL A 118 -7.53 10.12 2.05
C VAL A 118 -6.94 11.50 1.81
N ARG A 119 -6.55 12.19 2.89
CA ARG A 119 -5.82 13.46 2.83
C ARG A 119 -4.77 13.55 3.95
N ASN A 120 -3.70 14.24 3.65
CA ASN A 120 -2.67 14.61 4.63
C ASN A 120 -3.07 15.95 5.27
N THR A 121 -3.34 15.96 6.56
CA THR A 121 -3.67 17.18 7.33
C THR A 121 -2.52 17.63 8.22
N GLY A 122 -1.38 16.95 8.18
CA GLY A 122 -0.19 17.27 8.97
C GLY A 122 0.86 18.06 8.22
N ASP A 123 1.98 18.32 8.91
CA ASP A 123 3.13 19.07 8.41
C ASP A 123 4.24 18.18 7.83
N LEU A 124 4.10 16.87 7.98
CA LEU A 124 5.03 15.84 7.50
C LEU A 124 4.36 14.98 6.43
N PRO A 125 5.13 14.27 5.58
CA PRO A 125 4.57 13.31 4.65
C PRO A 125 3.72 12.25 5.36
N LEU A 126 2.53 11.98 4.82
CA LEU A 126 1.68 10.86 5.25
C LEU A 126 2.03 9.64 4.39
N VAL A 127 2.55 8.59 5.02
CA VAL A 127 2.94 7.35 4.34
C VAL A 127 1.98 6.25 4.74
N MET A 128 1.40 5.58 3.74
CA MET A 128 0.52 4.45 3.95
C MET A 128 0.89 3.25 3.08
N LEU A 129 0.65 2.06 3.62
CA LEU A 129 0.65 0.79 2.93
C LEU A 129 -0.81 0.34 2.79
N CYS A 130 -1.24 0.03 1.58
CA CYS A 130 -2.53 -0.59 1.31
C CYS A 130 -2.31 -2.04 0.89
N VAL A 131 -3.05 -2.96 1.50
CA VAL A 131 -3.13 -4.36 1.10
C VAL A 131 -4.55 -4.63 0.64
N GLN A 132 -4.73 -5.09 -0.59
CA GLN A 132 -6.02 -5.45 -1.15
C GLN A 132 -6.09 -6.95 -1.44
N TYR A 133 -7.24 -7.54 -1.18
CA TYR A 133 -7.51 -8.97 -1.34
C TYR A 133 -9.01 -9.19 -1.54
N LYS A 134 -9.37 -10.36 -2.06
CA LYS A 134 -10.78 -10.71 -2.21
C LYS A 134 -11.48 -10.77 -0.85
N ALA A 135 -12.57 -10.03 -0.71
CA ALA A 135 -13.35 -10.00 0.53
C ALA A 135 -13.90 -11.39 0.87
N ALA A 136 -13.86 -11.72 2.16
CA ALA A 136 -14.41 -12.94 2.71
C ALA A 136 -15.18 -12.63 4.01
N LYS A 137 -15.87 -13.62 4.55
CA LYS A 137 -16.54 -13.47 5.84
C LYS A 137 -15.52 -13.13 6.94
N PRO A 138 -15.80 -12.16 7.82
CA PRO A 138 -14.91 -11.88 8.95
C PRO A 138 -14.60 -13.15 9.76
N GLY A 139 -13.33 -13.31 10.12
CA GLY A 139 -12.88 -14.51 10.84
C GLY A 139 -12.62 -15.74 9.98
N SER A 140 -12.66 -15.61 8.64
CA SER A 140 -12.39 -16.73 7.72
C SER A 140 -10.91 -17.16 7.70
N VAL A 141 -10.00 -16.32 8.17
CA VAL A 141 -8.59 -16.66 8.25
C VAL A 141 -8.38 -17.67 9.37
N ASN A 142 -7.83 -18.83 9.01
CA ASN A 142 -7.51 -19.87 9.99
C ASN A 142 -6.06 -19.68 10.51
N PRO A 143 -5.88 -19.19 11.76
CA PRO A 143 -4.54 -19.01 12.32
C PRO A 143 -3.79 -20.31 12.58
N SER A 144 -4.51 -21.45 12.60
CA SER A 144 -3.93 -22.78 12.81
C SER A 144 -3.40 -23.44 11.54
N ASN A 145 -3.34 -22.70 10.42
CA ASN A 145 -2.84 -23.21 9.14
C ASN A 145 -1.30 -23.33 9.09
N GLY A 146 -0.58 -22.71 10.04
CA GLY A 146 0.87 -22.79 10.15
C GLY A 146 1.33 -24.05 10.90
N SER A 147 2.51 -24.55 10.54
CA SER A 147 3.19 -25.66 11.25
C SER A 147 4.59 -25.22 11.68
N ILE A 148 4.91 -25.50 12.94
CA ILE A 148 6.27 -25.30 13.46
C ILE A 148 7.06 -26.57 13.16
N LEU A 149 8.21 -26.40 12.48
CA LEU A 149 9.11 -27.52 12.20
C LEU A 149 10.05 -27.74 13.37
N ASN A 150 10.27 -29.01 13.72
CA ASN A 150 11.25 -29.39 14.75
C ASN A 150 12.66 -29.45 14.15
N GLU A 151 13.14 -28.30 13.70
CA GLU A 151 14.41 -28.15 13.01
C GLU A 151 15.09 -26.85 13.49
N PRO A 152 16.38 -26.89 13.89
CA PRO A 152 17.07 -25.68 14.29
C PRO A 152 17.33 -24.78 13.09
N VAL A 153 17.12 -23.46 13.28
CA VAL A 153 17.44 -22.46 12.24
C VAL A 153 18.95 -22.36 12.09
N LYS A 154 19.41 -22.37 10.84
CA LYS A 154 20.82 -22.12 10.47
C LYS A 154 20.83 -20.88 9.56
N TRP A 155 21.68 -19.92 9.92
CA TRP A 155 21.88 -18.67 9.16
C TRP A 155 23.09 -18.78 8.23
#